data_74e651445f51c952f36a1ffebd8c8e57
#
_entry.id   74e651445f51c952f36a1ffebd8c8e57
#
_cell.length_a   1.000
_cell.length_b   1.000
_cell.length_c   1.000
_cell.angle_alpha   90.00
_cell.angle_beta   90.00
_cell.angle_gamma   90.00
#
_symmetry.space_group_name_H-M   'P 1'
#
loop_
_entity.id
_entity.type
_entity.pdbx_description
1 polymer ?
#
loop_
_entity_poly.entity_id
_entity_poly.type
_entity_poly.pdbx_seq_one_letter_code
_entity_poly.pdbx_strand_id
1 'polypeptide(L)'
;MIEMKDVSKWYGTVQVLNNCTTAIEKGEVVVVCGPSGSGKSTLIKTINALEPFQKGQIFVDGQAVHDPKTDLPKLRSRVGMVFQNFELFPHLSVTENLTLAQIKVKGRTAEEAKTHGLKYLDRVGLMLHKD
;
A
#
# COMPACT_ATOMS: atom_id res chain seq x y z
N MET A 1 11.51 -1.10 -7.77
CA MET A 1 11.95 0.30 -7.97
C MET A 1 10.73 1.22 -8.04
N ILE A 2 10.80 2.38 -7.40
CA ILE A 2 9.74 3.41 -7.44
C ILE A 2 10.38 4.70 -7.92
N GLU A 3 9.77 5.36 -8.90
CA GLU A 3 10.20 6.65 -9.40
C GLU A 3 9.03 7.63 -9.30
N MET A 4 9.30 8.81 -8.76
CA MET A 4 8.37 9.95 -8.69
C MET A 4 9.02 11.16 -9.36
N LYS A 5 8.29 11.82 -10.26
CA LYS A 5 8.79 12.98 -11.01
C LYS A 5 7.77 14.12 -10.92
N ASP A 6 8.15 15.22 -10.28
CA ASP A 6 7.37 16.46 -10.14
C ASP A 6 5.94 16.26 -9.66
N VAL A 7 5.76 15.33 -8.71
CA VAL A 7 4.43 14.96 -8.21
C VAL A 7 3.85 16.07 -7.36
N SER A 8 2.69 16.56 -7.75
CA SER A 8 1.95 17.57 -7.01
C SER A 8 0.51 17.16 -6.81
N LYS A 9 0.00 17.41 -5.60
CA LYS A 9 -1.35 17.05 -5.19
C LYS A 9 -2.03 18.14 -4.42
N TRP A 10 -3.32 18.31 -4.69
CA TRP A 10 -4.21 19.25 -4.02
C TRP A 10 -5.44 18.51 -3.45
N TYR A 11 -5.91 18.99 -2.31
CA TYR A 11 -7.26 18.74 -1.80
C TYR A 11 -8.05 20.04 -1.92
N GLY A 12 -8.94 20.12 -2.91
CA GLY A 12 -9.60 21.37 -3.26
C GLY A 12 -8.55 22.43 -3.67
N THR A 13 -8.47 23.52 -2.92
CA THR A 13 -7.50 24.62 -3.15
C THR A 13 -6.19 24.45 -2.37
N VAL A 14 -6.12 23.49 -1.44
CA VAL A 14 -4.95 23.30 -0.58
C VAL A 14 -3.95 22.36 -1.26
N GLN A 15 -2.75 22.86 -1.56
CA GLN A 15 -1.66 22.04 -2.06
C GLN A 15 -0.97 21.30 -0.92
N VAL A 16 -0.92 19.95 -1.02
CA VAL A 16 -0.32 19.07 -0.01
C VAL A 16 1.02 18.51 -0.47
N LEU A 17 1.16 18.24 -1.76
CA LEU A 17 2.43 17.84 -2.36
C LEU A 17 2.82 18.86 -3.44
N ASN A 18 4.07 19.27 -3.45
CA ASN A 18 4.58 20.27 -4.39
C ASN A 18 5.88 19.77 -5.04
N ASN A 19 5.79 19.42 -6.33
CA ASN A 19 6.91 18.98 -7.16
C ASN A 19 7.82 17.95 -6.49
N CYS A 20 7.22 16.93 -5.84
CA CYS A 20 7.97 15.88 -5.17
C CYS A 20 8.65 14.98 -6.21
N THR A 21 9.97 14.91 -6.16
CA THR A 21 10.79 14.07 -7.04
C THR A 21 11.71 13.21 -6.19
N THR A 22 11.66 11.89 -6.39
CA THR A 22 12.52 10.92 -5.72
C THR A 22 12.56 9.61 -6.51
N ALA A 23 13.59 8.83 -6.29
CA ALA A 23 13.69 7.46 -6.77
C ALA A 23 14.07 6.54 -5.61
N ILE A 24 13.52 5.34 -5.57
CA ILE A 24 13.80 4.31 -4.57
C ILE A 24 14.18 3.05 -5.31
N GLU A 25 15.42 2.62 -5.09
CA GLU A 25 15.97 1.45 -5.76
C GLU A 25 15.48 0.14 -5.11
N LYS A 26 15.69 -0.95 -5.82
CA LYS A 26 15.33 -2.29 -5.29
C LYS A 26 16.21 -2.63 -4.09
N GLY A 27 15.58 -2.99 -2.97
CA GLY A 27 16.26 -3.33 -1.72
C GLY A 27 16.59 -2.14 -0.83
N GLU A 28 16.30 -0.92 -1.27
CA GLU A 28 16.49 0.28 -0.47
C GLU A 28 15.40 0.45 0.58
N VAL A 29 15.78 1.03 1.72
CA VAL A 29 14.87 1.46 2.79
C VAL A 29 14.93 2.97 2.89
N VAL A 30 13.79 3.62 2.63
CA VAL A 30 13.67 5.08 2.66
C VAL A 30 12.76 5.50 3.80
N VAL A 31 13.20 6.48 4.58
CA VAL A 31 12.43 7.09 5.66
C VAL A 31 11.97 8.47 5.26
N VAL A 32 10.65 8.72 5.32
CA VAL A 32 10.06 10.04 5.07
C VAL A 32 9.79 10.72 6.41
N CYS A 33 10.54 11.78 6.71
CA CYS A 33 10.44 12.55 7.95
C CYS A 33 9.80 13.91 7.71
N GLY A 34 9.17 14.46 8.76
CA GLY A 34 8.57 15.79 8.74
C GLY A 34 7.48 15.94 9.81
N PRO A 35 7.00 17.17 10.07
CA PRO A 35 5.96 17.44 11.07
C PRO A 35 4.64 16.78 10.72
N SER A 36 3.73 16.69 11.70
CA SER A 36 2.35 16.23 11.45
C SER A 36 1.66 17.13 10.41
N GLY A 37 0.90 16.52 9.51
CA GLY A 37 0.20 17.25 8.45
C GLY A 37 1.06 17.67 7.24
N SER A 38 2.36 17.33 7.19
CA SER A 38 3.25 17.70 6.08
C SER A 38 3.08 16.89 4.80
N GLY A 39 2.07 16.04 4.69
CA GLY A 39 1.78 15.26 3.49
C GLY A 39 2.46 13.89 3.35
N LYS A 40 3.21 13.42 4.36
CA LYS A 40 3.92 12.12 4.32
C LYS A 40 3.03 10.94 3.96
N SER A 41 1.90 10.80 4.65
CA SER A 41 0.95 9.71 4.38
C SER A 41 0.29 9.85 3.02
N THR A 42 0.03 11.09 2.58
CA THR A 42 -0.48 11.39 1.24
C THR A 42 0.52 10.96 0.17
N LEU A 43 1.81 11.31 0.35
CA LEU A 43 2.88 10.92 -0.57
C LEU A 43 2.96 9.39 -0.74
N ILE A 44 2.96 8.65 0.36
CA ILE A 44 2.99 7.18 0.33
C ILE A 44 1.77 6.60 -0.39
N LYS A 45 0.57 7.15 -0.12
CA LYS A 45 -0.68 6.71 -0.74
C LYS A 45 -0.78 7.01 -2.24
N THR A 46 -0.01 7.97 -2.77
CA THR A 46 0.04 8.20 -4.22
C THR A 46 0.77 7.11 -4.98
N ILE A 47 1.72 6.42 -4.34
CA ILE A 47 2.52 5.36 -4.97
C ILE A 47 1.67 4.17 -5.43
N ASN A 48 0.62 3.84 -4.68
CA ASN A 48 -0.30 2.76 -5.02
C ASN A 48 -1.66 3.25 -5.54
N ALA A 49 -1.74 4.55 -5.91
CA ALA A 49 -2.96 5.21 -6.38
C ALA A 49 -4.16 5.15 -5.40
N LEU A 50 -3.93 4.94 -4.09
CA LEU A 50 -4.98 5.13 -3.08
C LEU A 50 -5.38 6.61 -2.97
N GLU A 51 -4.42 7.50 -3.22
CA GLU A 51 -4.65 8.93 -3.34
C GLU A 51 -4.25 9.38 -4.76
N PRO A 52 -5.18 9.90 -5.56
CA PRO A 52 -4.85 10.44 -6.88
C PRO A 52 -4.03 11.74 -6.73
N PHE A 53 -3.13 11.97 -7.66
CA PHE A 53 -2.37 13.22 -7.78
C PHE A 53 -2.73 13.93 -9.10
N GLN A 54 -2.52 15.25 -9.16
CA GLN A 54 -2.97 16.05 -10.30
C GLN A 54 -1.87 16.39 -11.28
N LYS A 55 -0.59 16.39 -10.83
CA LYS A 55 0.57 16.66 -11.70
C LYS A 55 1.72 15.72 -11.39
N GLY A 56 2.58 15.52 -12.38
CA GLY A 56 3.75 14.68 -12.28
C GLY A 56 3.53 13.24 -12.74
N GLN A 57 4.46 12.38 -12.43
CA GLN A 57 4.46 10.99 -12.84
C GLN A 57 4.96 10.11 -11.70
N ILE A 58 4.35 8.94 -11.56
CA ILE A 58 4.82 7.89 -10.64
C ILE A 58 4.90 6.59 -11.42
N PHE A 59 6.02 5.89 -11.27
CA PHE A 59 6.24 4.57 -11.82
C PHE A 59 6.59 3.59 -10.71
N VAL A 60 5.99 2.41 -10.75
CA VAL A 60 6.31 1.28 -9.86
C VAL A 60 6.73 0.11 -10.72
N ASP A 61 7.99 -0.31 -10.60
CA ASP A 61 8.62 -1.32 -11.46
C ASP A 61 8.36 -1.05 -12.96
N GLY A 62 8.51 0.20 -13.39
CA GLY A 62 8.28 0.64 -14.76
C GLY A 62 6.81 0.80 -15.19
N GLN A 63 5.85 0.48 -14.33
CA GLN A 63 4.42 0.69 -14.61
C GLN A 63 3.98 2.08 -14.15
N ALA A 64 3.42 2.87 -15.06
CA ALA A 64 2.93 4.21 -14.77
C ALA A 64 1.65 4.15 -13.93
N VAL A 65 1.69 4.61 -12.70
CA VAL A 65 0.53 4.63 -11.77
C VAL A 65 -0.58 5.55 -12.27
N HIS A 66 -0.21 6.60 -12.97
CA HIS A 66 -1.11 7.65 -13.48
C HIS A 66 -1.73 7.33 -14.85
N ASP A 67 -1.34 6.25 -15.51
CA ASP A 67 -1.90 5.87 -16.81
C ASP A 67 -3.28 5.22 -16.61
N PRO A 68 -4.34 5.74 -17.26
CA PRO A 68 -5.68 5.12 -17.21
C PRO A 68 -5.74 3.66 -17.68
N LYS A 69 -4.74 3.22 -18.46
CA LYS A 69 -4.64 1.83 -18.95
C LYS A 69 -3.98 0.89 -17.93
N THR A 70 -3.40 1.43 -16.86
CA THR A 70 -2.76 0.62 -15.83
C THR A 70 -3.79 -0.16 -15.03
N ASP A 71 -3.60 -1.48 -14.95
CA ASP A 71 -4.37 -2.36 -14.07
C ASP A 71 -3.99 -2.10 -12.60
N LEU A 72 -4.68 -1.15 -11.96
CA LEU A 72 -4.43 -0.77 -10.57
C LEU A 72 -4.60 -1.94 -9.57
N PRO A 73 -5.61 -2.83 -9.68
CA PRO A 73 -5.66 -4.03 -8.85
C PRO A 73 -4.41 -4.88 -8.92
N LYS A 74 -3.87 -5.11 -10.12
CA LYS A 74 -2.63 -5.86 -10.33
C LYS A 74 -1.42 -5.13 -9.76
N LEU A 75 -1.31 -3.83 -9.95
CA LEU A 75 -0.25 -3.01 -9.36
C LEU A 75 -0.31 -3.07 -7.83
N ARG A 76 -1.49 -2.86 -7.24
CA ARG A 76 -1.70 -2.90 -5.78
C ARG A 76 -1.41 -4.27 -5.17
N SER A 77 -1.59 -5.37 -5.92
CA SER A 77 -1.24 -6.71 -5.43
C SER A 77 0.27 -6.90 -5.20
N ARG A 78 1.10 -6.01 -5.76
CA ARG A 78 2.57 -5.99 -5.63
C ARG A 78 3.07 -4.97 -4.62
N VAL A 79 2.24 -4.02 -4.23
CA VAL A 79 2.59 -2.94 -3.28
C VAL A 79 1.86 -3.21 -1.96
N GLY A 80 2.58 -3.74 -0.97
CA GLY A 80 2.04 -3.89 0.39
C GLY A 80 1.99 -2.53 1.10
N MET A 81 0.93 -2.31 1.89
CA MET A 81 0.80 -1.12 2.73
C MET A 81 0.35 -1.49 4.13
N VAL A 82 1.00 -0.91 5.13
CA VAL A 82 0.57 -0.99 6.53
C VAL A 82 -0.02 0.36 6.91
N PHE A 83 -1.29 0.36 7.30
CA PHE A 83 -2.02 1.56 7.67
C PHE A 83 -1.85 1.90 9.15
N GLN A 84 -1.92 3.19 9.48
CA GLN A 84 -1.84 3.66 10.85
C GLN A 84 -3.03 3.20 11.71
N ASN A 85 -4.21 3.08 11.12
CA ASN A 85 -5.47 2.69 11.78
C ASN A 85 -5.84 1.23 11.48
N PHE A 86 -4.91 0.31 11.55
CA PHE A 86 -5.08 -1.14 11.41
C PHE A 86 -5.87 -1.61 10.17
N GLU A 87 -6.96 -0.93 9.75
CA GLU A 87 -7.79 -1.19 8.54
C GLU A 87 -8.26 -2.66 8.43
N LEU A 88 -8.65 -3.24 9.57
CA LEU A 88 -9.23 -4.57 9.62
C LEU A 88 -10.73 -4.53 9.27
N PHE A 89 -11.21 -5.59 8.66
CA PHE A 89 -12.64 -5.81 8.46
C PHE A 89 -13.27 -6.25 9.77
N PRO A 90 -14.08 -5.41 10.44
CA PRO A 90 -14.55 -5.69 11.80
C PRO A 90 -15.59 -6.83 11.86
N HIS A 91 -16.18 -7.18 10.74
CA HIS A 91 -17.14 -8.28 10.60
C HIS A 91 -16.47 -9.64 10.28
N LEU A 92 -15.14 -9.66 10.15
CA LEU A 92 -14.36 -10.87 9.89
C LEU A 92 -13.51 -11.22 11.11
N SER A 93 -13.32 -12.51 11.36
CA SER A 93 -12.35 -12.99 12.33
C SER A 93 -10.92 -12.63 11.96
N VAL A 94 -9.98 -12.79 12.88
CA VAL A 94 -8.55 -12.53 12.61
C VAL A 94 -8.04 -13.44 11.49
N THR A 95 -8.40 -14.72 11.51
CA THR A 95 -8.04 -15.68 10.46
C THR A 95 -8.60 -15.26 9.11
N GLU A 96 -9.86 -14.84 9.05
CA GLU A 96 -10.47 -14.36 7.81
C GLU A 96 -9.81 -13.08 7.27
N ASN A 97 -9.48 -12.12 8.13
CA ASN A 97 -8.71 -10.93 7.75
C ASN A 97 -7.35 -11.29 7.13
N LEU A 98 -6.66 -12.28 7.69
CA LEU A 98 -5.36 -12.75 7.19
C LEU A 98 -5.46 -13.51 5.87
N THR A 99 -6.58 -14.19 5.62
CA THR A 99 -6.74 -15.10 4.47
C THR A 99 -7.43 -14.46 3.27
N LEU A 100 -8.29 -13.47 3.48
CA LEU A 100 -9.12 -12.85 2.43
C LEU A 100 -8.33 -12.41 1.21
N ALA A 101 -7.31 -11.59 1.39
CA ALA A 101 -6.48 -11.09 0.29
C ALA A 101 -5.66 -12.20 -0.37
N GLN A 102 -5.23 -13.20 0.37
CA GLN A 102 -4.49 -14.34 -0.16
C GLN A 102 -5.37 -15.17 -1.11
N ILE A 103 -6.64 -15.36 -0.77
CA ILE A 103 -7.60 -16.12 -1.58
C ILE A 103 -8.04 -15.27 -2.78
N LYS A 104 -8.55 -14.06 -2.52
CA LYS A 104 -9.19 -13.22 -3.55
C LYS A 104 -8.22 -12.60 -4.55
N VAL A 105 -7.01 -12.24 -4.11
CA VAL A 105 -6.04 -11.50 -4.93
C VAL A 105 -4.91 -12.39 -5.43
N LYS A 106 -4.40 -13.29 -4.58
CA LYS A 106 -3.28 -14.17 -4.94
C LYS A 106 -3.72 -15.55 -5.43
N GLY A 107 -5.02 -15.87 -5.40
CA GLY A 107 -5.58 -17.13 -5.89
C GLY A 107 -5.17 -18.37 -5.09
N ARG A 108 -4.73 -18.19 -3.84
CA ARG A 108 -4.40 -19.32 -2.95
C ARG A 108 -5.67 -20.08 -2.57
N THR A 109 -5.54 -21.38 -2.33
CA THR A 109 -6.61 -22.15 -1.73
C THR A 109 -6.87 -21.69 -0.28
N ALA A 110 -8.05 -21.95 0.24
CA ALA A 110 -8.40 -21.58 1.63
C ALA A 110 -7.45 -22.23 2.65
N GLU A 111 -7.05 -23.46 2.40
CA GLU A 111 -6.14 -24.22 3.27
C GLU A 111 -4.71 -23.64 3.25
N GLU A 112 -4.17 -23.36 2.08
CA GLU A 112 -2.86 -22.70 1.94
C GLU A 112 -2.86 -21.31 2.59
N ALA A 113 -3.90 -20.51 2.37
CA ALA A 113 -4.03 -19.19 2.94
C ALA A 113 -4.11 -19.25 4.47
N LYS A 114 -4.87 -20.19 5.02
CA LYS A 114 -4.99 -20.41 6.47
C LYS A 114 -3.66 -20.83 7.09
N THR A 115 -3.00 -21.83 6.51
CA THR A 115 -1.69 -22.31 6.98
C THR A 115 -0.67 -21.17 6.99
N HIS A 116 -0.64 -20.38 5.91
CA HIS A 116 0.26 -19.24 5.78
C HIS A 116 -0.07 -18.13 6.79
N GLY A 117 -1.36 -17.80 6.96
CA GLY A 117 -1.82 -16.80 7.95
C GLY A 117 -1.49 -17.18 9.38
N LEU A 118 -1.78 -18.43 9.77
CA LEU A 118 -1.50 -18.93 11.12
C LEU A 118 -0.01 -18.94 11.45
N LYS A 119 0.87 -19.24 10.47
CA LYS A 119 2.32 -19.14 10.64
C LYS A 119 2.78 -17.74 11.07
N TYR A 120 2.19 -16.68 10.48
CA TYR A 120 2.52 -15.30 10.87
C TYR A 120 1.89 -14.93 12.21
N LEU A 121 0.70 -15.42 12.50
CA LEU A 121 0.04 -15.18 13.78
C LEU A 121 0.84 -15.78 14.94
N ASP A 122 1.38 -16.98 14.75
CA ASP A 122 2.29 -17.64 15.69
C ASP A 122 3.57 -16.82 15.89
N ARG A 123 4.16 -16.33 14.79
CA ARG A 123 5.40 -15.54 14.82
C ARG A 123 5.29 -14.26 15.64
N VAL A 124 4.09 -13.68 15.74
CA VAL A 124 3.81 -12.48 16.55
C VAL A 124 3.16 -12.80 17.89
N GLY A 125 3.02 -14.09 18.27
CA GLY A 125 2.51 -14.54 19.56
C GLY A 125 1.00 -14.38 19.74
N LEU A 126 0.23 -14.29 18.64
CA LEU A 126 -1.21 -14.03 18.67
C LEU A 126 -2.08 -15.27 18.34
N MET A 127 -1.55 -16.48 18.41
CA MET A 127 -2.31 -17.71 18.07
C MET A 127 -3.59 -17.91 18.90
N LEU A 128 -3.64 -17.40 20.13
CA LEU A 128 -4.84 -17.48 20.97
C LEU A 128 -5.99 -16.59 20.49
N HIS A 129 -5.73 -15.66 19.57
CA HIS A 129 -6.67 -14.68 19.04
C HIS A 129 -7.03 -14.94 17.56
N LYS A 130 -6.87 -16.16 17.07
CA LYS A 130 -7.07 -16.51 15.64
C LYS A 130 -8.53 -16.45 15.17
N ASP A 131 -9.50 -16.63 16.09
CA ASP A 131 -10.95 -16.72 15.82
C ASP A 131 -11.68 -15.45 16.26
#